data_0fc754a8844abeafa5b665123560a267
#
_entry.id   0fc754a8844abeafa5b665123560a267
#
_cell.length_a   1.000
_cell.length_b   1.000
_cell.length_c   1.000
_cell.angle_alpha   90.00
_cell.angle_beta   90.00
_cell.angle_gamma   90.00
#
_symmetry.space_group_name_H-M   'P 1'
#
loop_
_entity.id
_entity.type
_entity.pdbx_description
1 polymer ?
#
loop_
_entity_poly.entity_id
_entity_poly.type
_entity_poly.pdbx_seq_one_letter_code
_entity_poly.pdbx_strand_id
1 'polypeptide(L)'
;MDEKAYNFFDLAEIKARFPDRAESMIVDAYLSDHESASSRLFRLYHPIPRHLHETCDEHLVLLDGEVDFAIADEPPRRLRAGQMVTFLRNIVHGIQPVEGGAPAVFFTVDTPRRAPGDVHFVDSAESKGRRFVTHLASYEARSA
;
A
#
# COMPACT_ATOMS: atom_id res chain seq x y z
N MET A 1 -19.12 -17.29 -7.90
CA MET A 1 -18.11 -18.07 -7.17
C MET A 1 -18.34 -17.89 -5.69
N ASP A 2 -18.52 -18.98 -4.98
CA ASP A 2 -18.78 -18.93 -3.55
C ASP A 2 -17.53 -18.47 -2.81
N GLU A 3 -17.67 -17.42 -2.06
CA GLU A 3 -16.60 -16.87 -1.25
C GLU A 3 -16.44 -17.73 0.00
N LYS A 4 -15.21 -18.06 0.33
CA LYS A 4 -14.96 -18.82 1.55
C LYS A 4 -15.23 -17.94 2.76
N ALA A 5 -15.89 -18.53 3.78
CA ALA A 5 -16.16 -17.82 5.02
C ALA A 5 -14.89 -17.47 5.81
N TYR A 6 -13.76 -18.14 5.52
CA TYR A 6 -12.49 -17.90 6.18
C TYR A 6 -11.33 -18.27 5.26
N ASN A 7 -10.18 -17.63 5.51
CA ASN A 7 -8.93 -17.93 4.81
C ASN A 7 -7.76 -17.83 5.77
N PHE A 8 -6.73 -18.63 5.51
CA PHE A 8 -5.45 -18.53 6.20
C PHE A 8 -4.40 -18.02 5.21
N PHE A 9 -3.57 -17.11 5.65
CA PHE A 9 -2.51 -16.55 4.83
C PHE A 9 -1.17 -16.68 5.55
N ASP A 10 -0.16 -17.14 4.82
CA ASP A 10 1.23 -17.05 5.28
C ASP A 10 1.83 -15.77 4.69
N LEU A 11 1.97 -14.74 5.51
CA LEU A 11 2.43 -13.44 5.04
C LEU A 11 3.89 -13.49 4.56
N ALA A 12 4.72 -14.35 5.17
CA ALA A 12 6.10 -14.51 4.74
C ALA A 12 6.18 -15.10 3.33
N GLU A 13 5.31 -16.06 3.03
CA GLU A 13 5.22 -16.65 1.70
C GLU A 13 4.79 -15.63 0.66
N ILE A 14 3.80 -14.82 0.97
CA ILE A 14 3.33 -13.77 0.05
C ILE A 14 4.43 -12.74 -0.18
N LYS A 15 5.11 -12.30 0.87
CA LYS A 15 6.21 -11.33 0.75
C LYS A 15 7.31 -11.84 -0.18
N ALA A 16 7.60 -13.13 -0.12
CA ALA A 16 8.65 -13.73 -0.96
C ALA A 16 8.31 -13.73 -2.45
N ARG A 17 7.03 -13.54 -2.81
CA ARG A 17 6.59 -13.52 -4.21
C ARG A 17 6.64 -12.15 -4.85
N PHE A 18 6.81 -11.07 -4.09
CA PHE A 18 6.93 -9.73 -4.67
C PHE A 18 8.18 -9.64 -5.55
N PRO A 19 8.06 -9.05 -6.75
CA PRO A 19 9.22 -8.90 -7.64
C PRO A 19 10.27 -7.98 -7.02
N ASP A 20 11.54 -8.15 -7.44
CA ASP A 20 12.63 -7.30 -6.95
C ASP A 20 12.49 -5.86 -7.42
N ARG A 21 11.87 -5.65 -8.58
CA ARG A 21 11.67 -4.33 -9.19
C ARG A 21 10.27 -4.20 -9.74
N ALA A 22 9.74 -2.99 -9.71
CA ALA A 22 8.47 -2.66 -10.32
C ALA A 22 8.50 -1.21 -10.83
N GLU A 23 7.76 -0.96 -11.91
CA GLU A 23 7.61 0.39 -12.44
C GLU A 23 6.55 1.18 -11.69
N SER A 24 5.55 0.49 -11.11
CA SER A 24 4.54 1.11 -10.28
C SER A 24 5.11 1.51 -8.91
N MET A 25 4.43 2.45 -8.25
CA MET A 25 4.84 2.89 -6.91
C MET A 25 4.79 1.74 -5.91
N ILE A 26 3.74 0.92 -6.00
CA ILE A 26 3.58 -0.27 -5.18
C ILE A 26 3.15 -1.48 -6.01
N VAL A 27 3.40 -2.66 -5.45
CA VAL A 27 2.78 -3.91 -5.90
C VAL A 27 2.01 -4.45 -4.72
N ASP A 28 0.75 -4.82 -4.92
CA ASP A 28 -0.10 -5.31 -3.85
C ASP A 28 -0.61 -6.72 -4.09
N ALA A 29 -1.02 -7.35 -2.99
CA ALA A 29 -1.69 -8.64 -2.98
C ALA A 29 -2.91 -8.53 -2.06
N TYR A 30 -4.11 -8.76 -2.59
CA TYR A 30 -5.32 -8.74 -1.78
C TYR A 30 -5.36 -9.98 -0.89
N LEU A 31 -5.72 -9.76 0.38
CA LEU A 31 -5.98 -10.82 1.36
C LEU A 31 -7.48 -11.00 1.53
N SER A 32 -8.21 -9.91 1.76
CA SER A 32 -9.65 -9.89 1.82
C SER A 32 -10.19 -8.68 1.08
N ASP A 33 -11.40 -8.80 0.53
CA ASP A 33 -11.99 -7.71 -0.25
C ASP A 33 -13.50 -7.79 -0.15
N HIS A 34 -14.07 -7.11 0.84
CA HIS A 34 -15.49 -7.05 1.16
C HIS A 34 -15.97 -5.61 1.27
N GLU A 35 -17.29 -5.40 1.22
CA GLU A 35 -17.87 -4.06 1.31
C GLU A 35 -17.45 -3.29 2.56
N SER A 36 -17.35 -3.98 3.70
CA SER A 36 -17.02 -3.35 4.98
C SER A 36 -15.54 -3.09 5.17
N ALA A 37 -14.68 -3.85 4.47
CA ALA A 37 -13.23 -3.71 4.57
C ALA A 37 -12.52 -4.46 3.47
N SER A 38 -11.34 -3.98 3.09
CA SER A 38 -10.39 -4.74 2.28
C SER A 38 -9.05 -4.75 2.99
N SER A 39 -8.30 -5.85 2.86
CA SER A 39 -6.96 -5.96 3.42
C SER A 39 -5.98 -6.44 2.37
N ARG A 40 -4.76 -5.90 2.43
CA ARG A 40 -3.73 -6.17 1.44
C ARG A 40 -2.35 -6.19 2.08
N LEU A 41 -1.41 -6.89 1.44
CA LEU A 41 0.00 -6.62 1.58
C LEU A 41 0.44 -5.79 0.40
N PHE A 42 1.35 -4.84 0.60
CA PHE A 42 2.00 -4.19 -0.53
C PHE A 42 3.47 -3.91 -0.24
N ARG A 43 4.28 -3.98 -1.29
CA ARG A 43 5.69 -3.57 -1.25
C ARG A 43 5.83 -2.23 -1.96
N LEU A 44 6.57 -1.32 -1.32
CA LEU A 44 6.86 0.00 -1.85
C LEU A 44 8.12 -0.06 -2.73
N TYR A 45 8.02 0.47 -3.95
CA TYR A 45 9.15 0.51 -4.90
C TYR A 45 9.61 1.92 -5.19
N HIS A 46 8.71 2.89 -5.15
CA HIS A 46 8.98 4.30 -5.46
C HIS A 46 8.22 5.19 -4.49
N PRO A 47 8.64 6.46 -4.35
CA PRO A 47 7.89 7.38 -3.50
C PRO A 47 6.42 7.46 -3.91
N ILE A 48 5.54 7.49 -2.91
CA ILE A 48 4.13 7.80 -3.15
C ILE A 48 3.95 9.27 -2.80
N PRO A 49 3.69 10.13 -3.81
CA PRO A 49 3.45 11.55 -3.54
C PRO A 49 2.23 11.76 -2.66
N ARG A 50 2.11 12.97 -2.12
CA ARG A 50 0.99 13.33 -1.26
C ARG A 50 -0.33 13.14 -1.98
N HIS A 51 -1.23 12.42 -1.35
CA HIS A 51 -2.54 12.05 -1.88
C HIS A 51 -3.51 11.83 -0.73
N LEU A 52 -4.79 11.64 -1.08
CA LEU A 52 -5.83 11.33 -0.11
C LEU A 52 -6.80 10.29 -0.68
N HIS A 53 -7.53 9.65 0.23
CA HIS A 53 -8.65 8.79 -0.10
C HIS A 53 -9.93 9.44 0.44
N GLU A 54 -10.97 9.50 -0.39
CA GLU A 54 -12.21 10.20 -0.03
C GLU A 54 -13.23 9.31 0.65
N THR A 55 -13.18 7.99 0.40
CA THR A 55 -14.25 7.07 0.79
C THR A 55 -13.83 6.01 1.80
N CYS A 56 -12.58 5.98 2.22
CA CYS A 56 -12.12 5.01 3.22
C CYS A 56 -11.13 5.60 4.22
N ASP A 57 -11.14 5.01 5.40
CA ASP A 57 -10.08 5.22 6.40
C ASP A 57 -9.02 4.15 6.17
N GLU A 58 -7.76 4.45 6.47
CA GLU A 58 -6.67 3.52 6.19
C GLU A 58 -5.88 3.20 7.44
N HIS A 59 -5.52 1.93 7.58
CA HIS A 59 -4.74 1.40 8.69
C HIS A 59 -3.53 0.70 8.10
N LEU A 60 -2.32 1.20 8.39
CA LEU A 60 -1.07 0.69 7.82
C LEU A 60 -0.16 0.17 8.93
N VAL A 61 0.26 -1.07 8.80
CA VAL A 61 1.32 -1.65 9.65
C VAL A 61 2.54 -1.87 8.77
N LEU A 62 3.68 -1.30 9.14
CA LEU A 62 4.93 -1.58 8.45
C LEU A 62 5.49 -2.89 8.99
N LEU A 63 5.60 -3.90 8.12
CA LEU A 63 6.11 -5.22 8.49
C LEU A 63 7.61 -5.31 8.34
N ASP A 64 8.17 -4.72 7.28
CA ASP A 64 9.59 -4.77 6.96
C ASP A 64 10.06 -3.41 6.47
N GLY A 65 11.32 -3.09 6.71
CA GLY A 65 11.96 -1.87 6.22
C GLY A 65 11.68 -0.64 7.07
N GLU A 66 11.99 0.51 6.51
CA GLU A 66 11.74 1.82 7.12
C GLU A 66 11.28 2.78 6.03
N VAL A 67 10.44 3.72 6.39
CA VAL A 67 9.97 4.78 5.49
C VAL A 67 9.87 6.10 6.22
N ASP A 68 9.88 7.19 5.47
CA ASP A 68 9.50 8.50 5.99
C ASP A 68 8.04 8.76 5.57
N PHE A 69 7.17 8.95 6.55
CA PHE A 69 5.73 9.09 6.36
C PHE A 69 5.33 10.54 6.58
N ALA A 70 4.80 11.17 5.52
CA ALA A 70 4.26 12.52 5.60
C ALA A 70 2.76 12.43 5.81
N ILE A 71 2.24 13.17 6.78
CA ILE A 71 0.80 13.19 7.06
C ILE A 71 0.35 14.62 7.39
N ALA A 72 -0.71 15.07 6.73
CA ALA A 72 -1.25 16.43 6.85
C ALA A 72 -0.12 17.47 6.73
N ASP A 73 -0.07 18.45 7.61
CA ASP A 73 0.97 19.49 7.64
C ASP A 73 2.09 19.19 8.62
N GLU A 74 2.09 17.99 9.19
CA GLU A 74 3.13 17.59 10.16
C GLU A 74 4.46 17.33 9.45
N PRO A 75 5.58 17.53 10.16
CA PRO A 75 6.88 17.12 9.62
C PRO A 75 6.91 15.62 9.33
N PRO A 76 7.64 15.17 8.30
CA PRO A 76 7.78 13.74 8.02
C PRO A 76 8.28 12.97 9.24
N ARG A 77 7.71 11.80 9.45
CA ARG A 77 8.04 10.96 10.58
C ARG A 77 8.57 9.61 10.10
N ARG A 78 9.68 9.16 10.67
CA ARG A 78 10.24 7.85 10.39
C ARG A 78 9.32 6.77 10.95
N LEU A 79 8.87 5.86 10.10
CA LEU A 79 8.13 4.67 10.49
C LEU A 79 9.05 3.46 10.34
N ARG A 80 9.10 2.62 11.39
CA ARG A 80 9.94 1.42 11.42
C ARG A 80 9.07 0.17 11.49
N ALA A 81 9.65 -0.95 11.08
CA ALA A 81 8.97 -2.25 11.16
C ALA A 81 8.37 -2.49 12.55
N GLY A 82 7.12 -2.93 12.58
CA GLY A 82 6.36 -3.13 13.81
C GLY A 82 5.54 -1.92 14.25
N GLN A 83 5.68 -0.79 13.56
CA GLN A 83 4.90 0.41 13.85
C GLN A 83 3.71 0.54 12.92
N MET A 84 2.69 1.24 13.38
CA MET A 84 1.42 1.40 12.69
C MET A 84 1.04 2.87 12.61
N VAL A 85 0.43 3.26 11.50
CA VAL A 85 -0.20 4.57 11.34
C VAL A 85 -1.64 4.37 10.88
N THR A 86 -2.54 5.20 11.40
CA THR A 86 -3.93 5.23 10.96
C THR A 86 -4.29 6.66 10.58
N PHE A 87 -5.10 6.80 9.55
CA PHE A 87 -5.63 8.10 9.19
C PHE A 87 -7.01 7.95 8.57
N LEU A 88 -7.84 8.94 8.86
CA LEU A 88 -9.20 8.97 8.36
C LEU A 88 -9.22 9.45 6.90
N ARG A 89 -10.35 9.24 6.25
CA ARG A 89 -10.55 9.73 4.88
C ARG A 89 -10.29 11.23 4.78
N ASN A 90 -9.85 11.65 3.61
CA ASN A 90 -9.48 13.03 3.27
C ASN A 90 -8.20 13.55 3.93
N ILE A 91 -7.50 12.75 4.73
CA ILE A 91 -6.21 13.14 5.29
C ILE A 91 -5.13 12.93 4.23
N VAL A 92 -4.43 14.01 3.89
CA VAL A 92 -3.33 13.98 2.92
C VAL A 92 -2.13 13.26 3.53
N HIS A 93 -1.56 12.31 2.78
CA HIS A 93 -0.39 11.55 3.22
C HIS A 93 0.48 11.16 2.03
N GLY A 94 1.74 10.88 2.31
CA GLY A 94 2.70 10.41 1.33
C GLY A 94 3.77 9.55 2.00
N ILE A 95 4.45 8.73 1.22
CA ILE A 95 5.45 7.79 1.73
C ILE A 95 6.73 7.92 0.92
N GLN A 96 7.85 8.07 1.62
CA GLN A 96 9.17 8.17 1.00
C GLN A 96 10.00 6.97 1.44
N PRO A 97 10.51 6.13 0.50
CA PRO A 97 11.44 5.07 0.85
C PRO A 97 12.71 5.65 1.46
N VAL A 98 13.33 4.90 2.37
CA VAL A 98 14.65 5.24 2.89
C VAL A 98 15.68 4.69 1.90
N GLU A 99 16.55 5.57 1.39
CA GLU A 99 17.58 5.19 0.43
C GLU A 99 18.53 4.15 1.04
N GLY A 100 18.81 3.09 0.28
CA GLY A 100 19.69 2.01 0.72
C GLY A 100 19.12 1.08 1.76
N GLY A 101 17.85 1.27 2.16
CA GLY A 101 17.19 0.43 3.15
C GLY A 101 16.65 -0.88 2.58
N ALA A 102 16.24 -1.77 3.47
CA ALA A 102 15.55 -2.99 3.09
C ALA A 102 14.20 -2.66 2.46
N PRO A 103 13.64 -3.57 1.62
CA PRO A 103 12.33 -3.37 1.05
C PRO A 103 11.27 -3.08 2.12
N ALA A 104 10.46 -2.06 1.88
CA ALA A 104 9.36 -1.70 2.77
C ALA A 104 8.11 -2.45 2.38
N VAL A 105 7.58 -3.25 3.30
CA VAL A 105 6.36 -4.04 3.09
C VAL A 105 5.35 -3.68 4.15
N PHE A 106 4.14 -3.36 3.70
CA PHE A 106 3.03 -2.96 4.56
C PHE A 106 1.91 -4.00 4.54
N PHE A 107 1.26 -4.16 5.68
CA PHE A 107 -0.08 -4.71 5.77
C PHE A 107 -1.05 -3.54 5.93
N THR A 108 -2.09 -3.49 5.10
CA THR A 108 -3.05 -2.38 5.13
C THR A 108 -4.48 -2.88 5.16
N VAL A 109 -5.32 -2.14 5.87
CA VAL A 109 -6.77 -2.36 5.90
C VAL A 109 -7.45 -1.05 5.54
N ASP A 110 -8.34 -1.09 4.55
CA ASP A 110 -9.19 0.04 4.17
C ASP A 110 -10.61 -0.22 4.67
N THR A 111 -11.19 0.75 5.38
CA THR A 111 -12.54 0.64 5.95
C THR A 111 -13.36 1.89 5.66
N PRO A 112 -14.47 1.77 4.91
CA PRO A 112 -14.90 0.61 4.15
C PRO A 112 -13.95 0.28 3.00
N ARG A 113 -14.28 -0.73 2.21
CA ARG A 113 -13.52 -1.13 1.03
C ARG A 113 -13.16 0.07 0.15
N ARG A 114 -11.88 0.19 -0.21
CA ARG A 114 -11.44 1.29 -1.07
C ARG A 114 -11.89 1.05 -2.52
N ALA A 115 -12.53 2.06 -3.10
CA ALA A 115 -12.86 2.02 -4.52
C ALA A 115 -11.57 2.16 -5.35
N PRO A 116 -11.45 1.47 -6.49
CA PRO A 116 -10.22 1.48 -7.31
C PRO A 116 -9.72 2.87 -7.72
N GLY A 117 -10.63 3.82 -7.95
CA GLY A 117 -10.27 5.19 -8.34
C GLY A 117 -10.09 6.16 -7.19
N ASP A 118 -10.17 5.69 -5.95
CA ASP A 118 -10.13 6.56 -4.77
C ASP A 118 -8.71 6.85 -4.31
N VAL A 119 -7.91 7.40 -5.21
CA VAL A 119 -6.56 7.92 -4.94
C VAL A 119 -6.47 9.28 -5.64
N HIS A 120 -6.35 10.34 -4.85
CA HIS A 120 -6.38 11.71 -5.36
C HIS A 120 -5.07 12.42 -5.00
N PHE A 121 -4.19 12.58 -5.98
CA PHE A 121 -2.91 13.24 -5.77
C PHE A 121 -3.10 14.75 -5.62
N VAL A 122 -2.42 15.34 -4.64
CA VAL A 122 -2.46 16.77 -4.38
C VAL A 122 -1.84 17.55 -5.54
N ASP A 123 -0.70 17.06 -6.05
CA ASP A 123 -0.03 17.60 -7.23
C ASP A 123 0.01 16.53 -8.31
N SER A 124 -0.80 16.69 -9.35
CA SER A 124 -0.87 15.73 -10.43
C SER A 124 0.45 15.58 -11.19
N ALA A 125 1.30 16.60 -11.18
CA ALA A 125 2.61 16.51 -11.84
C ALA A 125 3.53 15.50 -11.17
N GLU A 126 3.44 15.34 -9.85
CA GLU A 126 4.29 14.39 -9.10
C GLU A 126 3.95 12.94 -9.40
N SER A 127 2.72 12.63 -9.79
CA SER A 127 2.29 11.26 -10.10
C SER A 127 2.38 10.95 -11.60
N LYS A 128 2.72 11.95 -12.41
CA LYS A 128 2.72 11.82 -13.87
C LYS A 128 3.81 10.85 -14.33
N GLY A 129 3.44 9.94 -15.22
CA GLY A 129 4.38 9.00 -15.83
C GLY A 129 4.64 7.73 -15.03
N ARG A 130 4.05 7.59 -13.84
CA ARG A 130 4.22 6.38 -13.02
C ARG A 130 2.89 5.88 -12.50
N ARG A 131 2.61 4.61 -12.77
CA ARG A 131 1.40 3.96 -12.25
C ARG A 131 1.48 3.85 -10.74
N PHE A 132 0.34 4.04 -10.06
CA PHE A 132 0.28 3.91 -8.61
C PHE A 132 0.47 2.46 -8.16
N VAL A 133 -0.31 1.54 -8.69
CA VAL A 133 -0.33 0.15 -8.22
C VAL A 133 -0.35 -0.85 -9.37
N THR A 134 0.34 -1.96 -9.16
CA THR A 134 0.22 -3.17 -9.97
C THR A 134 -0.10 -4.32 -9.02
N HIS A 135 -1.00 -5.21 -9.40
CA HIS A 135 -1.35 -6.36 -8.57
C HIS A 135 -0.35 -7.49 -8.76
N LEU A 136 0.03 -8.15 -7.66
CA LEU A 136 0.96 -9.28 -7.68
C LEU A 136 0.48 -10.37 -8.65
N ALA A 137 -0.82 -10.62 -8.69
CA ALA A 137 -1.42 -11.61 -9.59
C ALA A 137 -1.07 -11.34 -11.07
N SER A 138 -0.91 -10.08 -11.47
CA SER A 138 -0.53 -9.73 -12.85
C SER A 138 0.90 -10.15 -13.17
N TYR A 139 1.81 -10.07 -12.20
CA TYR A 139 3.19 -10.54 -12.38
C TYR A 139 3.24 -12.05 -12.47
N GLU A 140 2.52 -12.75 -11.62
CA GLU A 140 2.47 -14.22 -11.59
C GLU A 140 1.88 -14.77 -12.88
N ALA A 141 0.83 -14.15 -13.40
CA ALA A 141 0.21 -14.56 -14.66
C ALA A 141 1.16 -14.45 -15.85
N ARG A 142 2.07 -13.44 -15.84
CA ARG A 142 3.06 -13.27 -16.91
C ARG A 142 4.22 -14.24 -16.81
N SER A 143 4.50 -14.74 -15.60
CA SER A 143 5.58 -15.68 -15.35
C SER A 143 5.18 -17.15 -15.60
N ALA A 144 3.90 -17.39 -15.71
CA ALA A 144 3.35 -18.75 -15.91
C ALA A 144 3.48 -19.22 -17.36
#